data_d075545bfb57ddc8a72961789dfbef76
#
_entry.id   d075545bfb57ddc8a72961789dfbef76
#
_cell.length_a   1.000
_cell.length_b   1.000
_cell.length_c   1.000
_cell.angle_alpha   90.00
_cell.angle_beta   90.00
_cell.angle_gamma   90.00
#
_symmetry.space_group_name_H-M   'P 1'
#
loop_
_entity.id
_entity.type
_entity.pdbx_description
1 polymer ?
#
loop_
_entity_poly.entity_id
_entity_poly.type
_entity_poly.pdbx_seq_one_letter_code
_entity_poly.pdbx_strand_id
1 'polypeptide(L)'
;NKTVHSTTERALMCPSCGHVIYPRIVPAVIVGICNDDKILVTKYRTGFAHYALVAGFTEIGETLEETVQREGLEETGLRVKNIRYYKSQPWGIVDDILAGFYCDVDGETDIHMDESELKLAEWKTREELELQPDDFSLTNEMMLMFKNGRM
;
A
#
# COMPACT_ATOMS: atom_id res chain seq x y z
N ASN A 1 31.85 -14.92 2.06
CA ASN A 1 32.73 -13.75 2.15
C ASN A 1 31.92 -12.48 2.44
N LYS A 2 32.47 -11.61 3.29
CA LYS A 2 31.82 -10.32 3.57
C LYS A 2 31.97 -9.41 2.35
N THR A 3 30.90 -8.71 2.00
CA THR A 3 30.94 -7.68 0.97
C THR A 3 31.60 -6.40 1.51
N VAL A 4 32.12 -5.59 0.60
CA VAL A 4 32.72 -4.28 0.91
C VAL A 4 32.00 -3.19 0.12
N HIS A 5 32.10 -1.95 0.60
CA HIS A 5 31.54 -0.81 -0.12
C HIS A 5 32.33 -0.55 -1.40
N SER A 6 31.61 -0.28 -2.50
CA SER A 6 32.25 0.21 -3.73
C SER A 6 32.77 1.64 -3.50
N THR A 7 33.92 1.95 -4.12
CA THR A 7 34.51 3.30 -4.06
C THR A 7 34.01 4.22 -5.16
N THR A 8 33.30 3.69 -6.16
CA THR A 8 32.90 4.44 -7.35
C THR A 8 31.38 4.59 -7.52
N GLU A 9 30.60 3.77 -6.84
CA GLU A 9 29.15 3.84 -6.92
C GLU A 9 28.49 3.36 -5.62
N ARG A 10 27.20 3.61 -5.47
CA ARG A 10 26.42 3.21 -4.29
C ARG A 10 26.07 1.74 -4.39
N ALA A 11 27.00 0.88 -4.04
CA ALA A 11 26.86 -0.56 -4.17
C ALA A 11 27.77 -1.28 -3.15
N LEU A 12 27.47 -2.54 -2.96
CA LEU A 12 28.35 -3.48 -2.27
C LEU A 12 29.00 -4.38 -3.29
N MET A 13 30.23 -4.79 -3.03
CA MET A 13 30.98 -5.66 -3.92
C MET A 13 31.55 -6.84 -3.16
N CYS A 14 31.54 -8.02 -3.78
CA CYS A 14 32.23 -9.19 -3.26
C CYS A 14 33.71 -9.07 -3.60
N PRO A 15 34.62 -9.04 -2.60
CA PRO A 15 36.06 -8.89 -2.89
C PRO A 15 36.66 -10.13 -3.55
N SER A 16 35.98 -11.28 -3.52
CA SER A 16 36.49 -12.52 -4.10
C SER A 16 36.15 -12.68 -5.57
N CYS A 17 34.91 -12.39 -5.97
CA CYS A 17 34.43 -12.63 -7.34
C CYS A 17 34.05 -11.34 -8.10
N GLY A 18 34.06 -10.19 -7.45
CA GLY A 18 33.72 -8.92 -8.06
C GLY A 18 32.22 -8.68 -8.27
N HIS A 19 31.36 -9.59 -7.78
CA HIS A 19 29.92 -9.41 -7.91
C HIS A 19 29.47 -8.14 -7.20
N VAL A 20 28.66 -7.32 -7.87
CA VAL A 20 28.17 -6.04 -7.36
C VAL A 20 26.72 -6.17 -6.99
N ILE A 21 26.37 -5.67 -5.79
CA ILE A 21 25.01 -5.66 -5.27
C ILE A 21 24.58 -4.21 -5.09
N TYR A 22 23.53 -3.82 -5.82
CA TYR A 22 22.95 -2.49 -5.69
C TYR A 22 21.83 -2.47 -4.64
N PRO A 23 21.60 -1.32 -3.98
CA PRO A 23 20.45 -1.20 -3.09
C PRO A 23 19.16 -1.48 -3.87
N ARG A 24 18.28 -2.25 -3.25
CA ARG A 24 16.98 -2.58 -3.82
C ARG A 24 15.90 -1.71 -3.20
N ILE A 25 14.98 -1.23 -4.03
CA ILE A 25 13.78 -0.53 -3.59
C ILE A 25 12.58 -1.28 -4.17
N VAL A 26 11.66 -1.69 -3.31
CA VAL A 26 10.48 -2.46 -3.70
C VAL A 26 9.27 -1.53 -3.73
N PRO A 27 8.62 -1.32 -4.89
CA PRO A 27 7.41 -0.51 -4.96
C PRO A 27 6.19 -1.24 -4.42
N ALA A 28 5.39 -0.51 -3.64
CA ALA A 28 4.13 -0.98 -3.11
C ALA A 28 3.09 0.13 -3.18
N VAL A 29 1.82 -0.22 -3.24
CA VAL A 29 0.73 0.74 -3.28
C VAL A 29 -0.06 0.71 -1.98
N ILE A 30 -0.58 1.88 -1.60
CA ILE A 30 -1.60 2.03 -0.56
C ILE A 30 -2.84 2.56 -1.28
N VAL A 31 -3.98 1.92 -1.09
CA VAL A 31 -5.18 2.18 -1.90
C VAL A 31 -6.36 2.58 -1.01
N GLY A 32 -6.80 3.82 -1.16
CA GLY A 32 -8.06 4.28 -0.58
C GLY A 32 -9.19 4.06 -1.58
N ILE A 33 -9.96 2.99 -1.38
CA ILE A 33 -11.13 2.70 -2.22
C ILE A 33 -12.33 3.42 -1.64
N CYS A 34 -12.91 4.31 -2.42
CA CYS A 34 -14.03 5.15 -2.00
C CYS A 34 -15.35 4.67 -2.62
N ASN A 35 -16.41 4.77 -1.84
CA ASN A 35 -17.79 4.56 -2.28
C ASN A 35 -18.60 5.74 -1.74
N ASP A 36 -18.73 6.80 -2.54
CA ASP A 36 -19.35 8.07 -2.15
C ASP A 36 -18.72 8.63 -0.85
N ASP A 37 -19.46 8.62 0.26
CA ASP A 37 -19.03 9.13 1.55
C ASP A 37 -18.33 8.09 2.43
N LYS A 38 -17.99 6.94 1.89
CA LYS A 38 -17.37 5.83 2.60
C LYS A 38 -16.02 5.46 2.01
N ILE A 39 -15.13 4.98 2.85
CA ILE A 39 -13.85 4.40 2.46
C ILE A 39 -13.76 2.97 2.98
N LEU A 40 -13.13 2.10 2.19
CA LEU A 40 -12.92 0.72 2.60
C LEU A 40 -11.71 0.63 3.53
N VAL A 41 -11.92 0.06 4.71
CA VAL A 41 -10.86 -0.23 5.68
C VAL A 41 -10.72 -1.73 5.88
N THR A 42 -9.51 -2.14 6.23
CA THR A 42 -9.15 -3.54 6.43
C THR A 42 -8.45 -3.72 7.76
N LYS A 43 -8.47 -4.97 8.26
CA LYS A 43 -7.60 -5.42 9.36
C LYS A 43 -6.95 -6.72 8.95
N TYR A 44 -5.66 -6.82 9.19
CA TYR A 44 -4.90 -8.05 8.93
C TYR A 44 -5.18 -9.10 10.00
N ARG A 45 -5.11 -10.39 9.62
CA ARG A 45 -5.23 -11.50 10.57
C ARG A 45 -4.09 -11.52 11.58
N THR A 46 -2.90 -11.21 11.12
CA THR A 46 -1.67 -11.24 11.93
C THR A 46 -0.87 -9.98 11.69
N GLY A 47 -0.03 -9.61 12.66
CA GLY A 47 0.82 -8.44 12.59
C GLY A 47 0.12 -7.18 13.05
N PHE A 48 -0.05 -6.21 12.17
CA PHE A 48 -0.61 -4.91 12.51
C PHE A 48 -2.07 -5.00 12.95
N ALA A 49 -2.39 -4.53 14.17
CA ALA A 49 -3.67 -4.76 14.82
C ALA A 49 -4.71 -3.65 14.58
N HIS A 50 -4.36 -2.59 13.87
CA HIS A 50 -5.23 -1.43 13.65
C HIS A 50 -5.85 -1.46 12.25
N TYR A 51 -6.85 -0.60 12.04
CA TYR A 51 -7.42 -0.41 10.71
C TYR A 51 -6.35 0.10 9.73
N ALA A 52 -6.41 -0.42 8.53
CA ALA A 52 -5.51 -0.07 7.43
C ALA A 52 -6.31 0.09 6.14
N LEU A 53 -5.63 0.46 5.08
CA LEU A 53 -6.18 0.48 3.72
C LEU A 53 -5.65 -0.74 2.96
N VAL A 54 -6.24 -1.02 1.80
CA VAL A 54 -5.72 -2.05 0.89
C VAL A 54 -4.29 -1.69 0.50
N ALA A 55 -3.40 -2.65 0.52
CA ALA A 55 -1.99 -2.44 0.21
C ALA A 55 -1.38 -3.69 -0.41
N GLY A 56 -0.36 -3.51 -1.23
CA GLY A 56 0.37 -4.65 -1.79
C GLY A 56 1.53 -4.23 -2.66
N PHE A 57 2.39 -5.19 -2.96
CA PHE A 57 3.58 -4.97 -3.76
C PHE A 57 3.26 -4.99 -5.25
N THR A 58 3.97 -4.15 -6.01
CA THR A 58 3.94 -4.19 -7.46
C THR A 58 4.71 -5.41 -7.96
N GLU A 59 4.14 -6.13 -8.91
CA GLU A 59 4.77 -7.30 -9.52
C GLU A 59 5.53 -6.91 -10.78
N ILE A 60 6.46 -7.78 -11.21
CA ILE A 60 7.27 -7.56 -12.39
C ILE A 60 6.35 -7.39 -13.62
N GLY A 61 6.57 -6.33 -14.38
CA GLY A 61 5.79 -6.03 -15.58
C GLY A 61 4.48 -5.29 -15.34
N GLU A 62 4.19 -4.96 -14.09
CA GLU A 62 2.95 -4.30 -13.68
C GLU A 62 3.19 -2.80 -13.49
N THR A 63 2.25 -1.97 -13.93
CA THR A 63 2.25 -0.55 -13.57
C THR A 63 1.67 -0.39 -12.15
N LEU A 64 1.90 0.78 -11.53
CA LEU A 64 1.32 1.06 -10.21
C LEU A 64 -0.20 1.04 -10.25
N GLU A 65 -0.81 1.56 -11.32
CA GLU A 65 -2.27 1.55 -11.51
C GLU A 65 -2.81 0.13 -11.65
N GLU A 66 -2.09 -0.73 -12.36
CA GLU A 66 -2.45 -2.16 -12.46
C GLU A 66 -2.32 -2.87 -11.12
N THR A 67 -1.33 -2.50 -10.31
CA THR A 67 -1.19 -3.01 -8.94
C THR A 67 -2.40 -2.61 -8.09
N VAL A 68 -2.86 -1.37 -8.20
CA VAL A 68 -4.06 -0.89 -7.50
C VAL A 68 -5.28 -1.74 -7.87
N GLN A 69 -5.48 -1.99 -9.16
CA GLN A 69 -6.60 -2.79 -9.64
C GLN A 69 -6.52 -4.24 -9.15
N ARG A 70 -5.35 -4.84 -9.25
CA ARG A 70 -5.14 -6.24 -8.84
C ARG A 70 -5.31 -6.43 -7.34
N GLU A 71 -4.67 -5.60 -6.53
CA GLU A 71 -4.76 -5.70 -5.07
C GLU A 71 -6.19 -5.44 -4.57
N GLY A 72 -6.90 -4.48 -5.16
CA GLY A 72 -8.30 -4.24 -4.84
C GLY A 72 -9.15 -5.47 -5.11
N LEU A 73 -8.96 -6.09 -6.25
CA LEU A 73 -9.72 -7.27 -6.64
C LEU A 73 -9.36 -8.49 -5.79
N GLU A 74 -8.06 -8.74 -5.57
CA GLU A 74 -7.61 -9.90 -4.79
C GLU A 74 -8.02 -9.82 -3.32
N GLU A 75 -7.82 -8.68 -2.69
CA GLU A 75 -8.09 -8.54 -1.26
C GLU A 75 -9.57 -8.36 -0.94
N THR A 76 -10.33 -7.70 -1.80
CA THR A 76 -11.71 -7.28 -1.48
C THR A 76 -12.76 -7.72 -2.48
N GLY A 77 -12.38 -8.27 -3.61
CA GLY A 77 -13.31 -8.64 -4.69
C GLY A 77 -13.89 -7.47 -5.46
N LEU A 78 -13.43 -6.25 -5.20
CA LEU A 78 -13.97 -5.04 -5.80
C LEU A 78 -13.19 -4.63 -7.04
N ARG A 79 -13.92 -4.20 -8.08
CA ARG A 79 -13.35 -3.50 -9.23
C ARG A 79 -13.29 -2.02 -8.92
N VAL A 80 -12.25 -1.35 -9.39
CA VAL A 80 -12.03 0.07 -9.12
C VAL A 80 -11.84 0.87 -10.41
N LYS A 81 -12.13 2.16 -10.33
CA LYS A 81 -11.98 3.13 -11.43
C LYS A 81 -11.52 4.46 -10.88
N ASN A 82 -11.25 5.41 -11.77
CA ASN A 82 -10.84 6.78 -11.41
C ASN A 82 -9.64 6.76 -10.44
N ILE A 83 -8.62 5.99 -10.80
CA ILE A 83 -7.39 5.84 -10.02
C ILE A 83 -6.61 7.14 -10.08
N ARG A 84 -6.35 7.75 -8.92
CA ARG A 84 -5.64 9.04 -8.82
C ARG A 84 -4.52 8.95 -7.80
N TYR A 85 -3.35 9.33 -8.23
CA TYR A 85 -2.16 9.36 -7.40
C TYR A 85 -2.29 10.45 -6.33
N TYR A 86 -1.96 10.10 -5.10
CA TYR A 86 -1.94 11.06 -3.99
C TYR A 86 -0.50 11.50 -3.68
N LYS A 87 0.36 10.57 -3.26
CA LYS A 87 1.68 10.89 -2.70
C LYS A 87 2.50 9.62 -2.57
N SER A 88 3.81 9.74 -2.54
CA SER A 88 4.68 8.63 -2.20
C SER A 88 5.40 8.87 -0.87
N GLN A 89 5.81 7.77 -0.23
CA GLN A 89 6.58 7.80 1.01
C GLN A 89 7.58 6.66 1.02
N PRO A 90 8.87 6.93 1.28
CA PRO A 90 9.80 5.84 1.52
C PRO A 90 9.49 5.19 2.87
N TRP A 91 9.54 3.87 2.91
CA TRP A 91 9.32 3.10 4.12
C TRP A 91 10.62 2.39 4.50
N GLY A 92 11.44 3.04 5.32
CA GLY A 92 12.81 2.62 5.61
C GLY A 92 12.95 1.45 6.60
N ILE A 93 11.85 0.99 7.19
CA ILE A 93 11.85 -0.22 8.05
C ILE A 93 12.15 -1.45 7.20
N VAL A 94 11.66 -1.44 5.97
CA VAL A 94 11.99 -2.36 4.90
C VAL A 94 12.39 -1.54 3.68
N ASP A 95 12.82 -2.16 2.61
CA ASP A 95 13.33 -1.45 1.43
C ASP A 95 12.22 -1.02 0.44
N ASP A 96 11.11 -0.48 0.98
CA ASP A 96 9.94 -0.13 0.19
C ASP A 96 9.86 1.35 -0.18
N ILE A 97 9.26 1.63 -1.33
CA ILE A 97 8.67 2.92 -1.67
C ILE A 97 7.15 2.72 -1.79
N LEU A 98 6.40 3.46 -0.98
CA LEU A 98 4.93 3.41 -0.97
C LEU A 98 4.37 4.49 -1.87
N ALA A 99 3.46 4.11 -2.75
CA ALA A 99 2.71 5.05 -3.59
C ALA A 99 1.24 5.00 -3.20
N GLY A 100 0.71 6.12 -2.72
CA GLY A 100 -0.68 6.23 -2.29
C GLY A 100 -1.60 6.62 -3.45
N PHE A 101 -2.70 5.91 -3.58
CA PHE A 101 -3.73 6.16 -4.58
C PHE A 101 -5.10 6.17 -3.94
N TYR A 102 -5.96 7.05 -4.44
CA TYR A 102 -7.39 6.95 -4.20
C TYR A 102 -8.05 6.47 -5.48
N CYS A 103 -9.14 5.74 -5.34
CA CYS A 103 -9.95 5.30 -6.46
C CYS A 103 -11.39 5.15 -6.01
N ASP A 104 -12.28 4.97 -6.98
CA ASP A 104 -13.70 4.76 -6.70
C ASP A 104 -14.06 3.31 -7.02
N VAL A 105 -14.98 2.74 -6.26
CA VAL A 105 -15.51 1.42 -6.57
C VAL A 105 -16.26 1.50 -7.91
N ASP A 106 -16.08 0.47 -8.74
CA ASP A 106 -16.71 0.37 -10.06
C ASP A 106 -17.69 -0.79 -10.08
N GLY A 107 -18.98 -0.47 -10.02
CA GLY A 107 -20.06 -1.45 -10.05
C GLY A 107 -20.44 -1.92 -8.65
N GLU A 108 -20.38 -3.22 -8.41
CA GLU A 108 -20.82 -3.81 -7.14
C GLU A 108 -19.96 -3.33 -5.96
N THR A 109 -20.64 -3.12 -4.82
CA THR A 109 -20.02 -2.64 -3.59
C THR A 109 -19.91 -3.73 -2.52
N ASP A 110 -20.35 -4.94 -2.84
CA ASP A 110 -20.27 -6.08 -1.93
C ASP A 110 -18.82 -6.54 -1.80
N ILE A 111 -18.33 -6.60 -0.57
CA ILE A 111 -16.96 -6.97 -0.28
C ILE A 111 -16.85 -8.49 -0.15
N HIS A 112 -15.92 -9.07 -0.90
CA HIS A 112 -15.54 -10.49 -0.81
C HIS A 112 -14.06 -10.54 -0.44
N MET A 113 -13.76 -10.41 0.86
CA MET A 113 -12.39 -10.32 1.32
C MET A 113 -11.61 -11.63 1.22
N ASP A 114 -10.31 -11.52 1.03
CA ASP A 114 -9.39 -12.64 1.13
C ASP A 114 -9.19 -12.99 2.61
N GLU A 115 -9.88 -14.02 3.07
CA GLU A 115 -9.86 -14.46 4.47
C GLU A 115 -8.50 -15.02 4.92
N SER A 116 -7.61 -15.34 3.98
CA SER A 116 -6.26 -15.81 4.31
C SER A 116 -5.37 -14.67 4.83
N GLU A 117 -5.58 -13.45 4.40
CA GLU A 117 -4.81 -12.27 4.79
C GLU A 117 -5.54 -11.35 5.75
N LEU A 118 -6.84 -11.17 5.53
CA LEU A 118 -7.65 -10.20 6.26
C LEU A 118 -8.62 -10.90 7.20
N LYS A 119 -8.83 -10.31 8.36
CA LYS A 119 -9.91 -10.71 9.27
C LYS A 119 -11.11 -9.79 9.17
N LEU A 120 -10.97 -8.63 8.54
CA LEU A 120 -12.03 -7.65 8.40
C LEU A 120 -11.78 -6.79 7.16
N ALA A 121 -12.85 -6.51 6.42
CA ALA A 121 -12.88 -5.51 5.36
C ALA A 121 -14.28 -4.92 5.34
N GLU A 122 -14.40 -3.62 5.55
CA GLU A 122 -15.71 -2.97 5.64
C GLU A 122 -15.67 -1.51 5.19
N TRP A 123 -16.85 -1.00 4.80
CA TRP A 123 -17.04 0.40 4.47
C TRP A 123 -17.22 1.22 5.75
N LYS A 124 -16.53 2.35 5.83
CA LYS A 124 -16.64 3.30 6.95
C LYS A 124 -16.94 4.69 6.43
N THR A 125 -17.90 5.36 7.06
CA THR A 125 -18.13 6.80 6.83
C THR A 125 -17.01 7.61 7.48
N ARG A 126 -16.95 8.90 7.19
CA ARG A 126 -15.95 9.79 7.81
C ARG A 126 -16.06 9.82 9.34
N GLU A 127 -17.27 9.79 9.87
CA GLU A 127 -17.53 9.79 11.31
C GLU A 127 -17.13 8.48 11.97
N GLU A 128 -17.35 7.35 11.30
CA GLU A 128 -17.03 6.02 11.82
C GLU A 128 -15.54 5.67 11.73
N LEU A 129 -14.78 6.38 10.88
CA LEU A 129 -13.40 6.06 10.58
C LEU A 129 -12.50 6.29 11.79
N GLU A 130 -11.86 5.21 12.26
CA GLU A 130 -10.84 5.25 13.30
C GLU A 130 -9.45 5.34 12.68
N LEU A 131 -8.70 6.36 13.09
CA LEU A 131 -7.33 6.57 12.61
C LEU A 131 -6.35 5.64 13.35
N GLN A 132 -5.17 5.49 12.77
CA GLN A 132 -4.08 4.75 13.41
C GLN A 132 -3.47 5.58 14.55
N PRO A 133 -2.85 4.92 15.56
CA PRO A 133 -2.25 5.65 16.68
C PRO A 133 -1.04 6.49 16.31
N ASP A 134 -0.36 6.14 15.22
CA ASP A 134 0.82 6.86 14.72
C ASP A 134 0.42 7.86 13.63
N ASP A 135 1.09 8.99 13.57
CA ASP A 135 0.81 10.05 12.59
C ASP A 135 1.86 10.13 11.47
N PHE A 136 2.77 9.16 11.39
CA PHE A 136 3.88 9.19 10.43
C PHE A 136 3.65 8.34 9.17
N SER A 137 2.67 7.45 9.16
CA SER A 137 2.45 6.54 8.03
C SER A 137 1.61 7.19 6.94
N LEU A 138 1.92 6.87 5.69
CA LEU A 138 1.13 7.29 4.54
C LEU A 138 -0.32 6.81 4.64
N THR A 139 -0.53 5.58 5.12
CA THR A 139 -1.87 5.01 5.31
C THR A 139 -2.70 5.89 6.25
N ASN A 140 -2.14 6.28 7.39
CA ASN A 140 -2.84 7.13 8.34
C ASN A 140 -3.11 8.53 7.77
N GLU A 141 -2.15 9.10 7.05
CA GLU A 141 -2.34 10.39 6.38
C GLU A 141 -3.50 10.32 5.39
N MET A 142 -3.58 9.27 4.58
CA MET A 142 -4.66 9.09 3.60
C MET A 142 -6.01 8.92 4.29
N MET A 143 -6.07 8.18 5.39
CA MET A 143 -7.30 8.03 6.19
C MET A 143 -7.73 9.39 6.77
N LEU A 144 -6.79 10.15 7.29
CA LEU A 144 -7.05 11.49 7.85
C LEU A 144 -7.56 12.47 6.78
N MET A 145 -6.97 12.46 5.59
CA MET A 145 -7.42 13.31 4.48
C MET A 145 -8.86 12.99 4.10
N PHE A 146 -9.20 11.70 4.02
CA PHE A 146 -10.58 11.29 3.75
C PHE A 146 -11.52 11.74 4.88
N LYS A 147 -11.14 11.51 6.14
CA LYS A 147 -11.94 11.89 7.30
C LYS A 147 -12.25 13.39 7.34
N ASN A 148 -11.29 14.21 6.92
CA ASN A 148 -11.42 15.67 6.89
C ASN A 148 -12.13 16.19 5.63
N GLY A 149 -12.65 15.32 4.78
CA GLY A 149 -13.37 15.70 3.59
C GLY A 149 -12.51 16.29 2.47
N ARG A 150 -11.22 16.03 2.49
CA ARG A 150 -10.26 16.56 1.48
C ARG A 150 -10.03 15.59 0.33
N MET A 151 -10.61 14.41 0.41
CA MET A 151 -10.55 13.38 -0.64
C MET A 151 -11.90 12.68 -0.77
#